data_c28d4362c56f106aca9af4962c4b46a9
#
_entry.id   c28d4362c56f106aca9af4962c4b46a9
#
_cell.length_a   1.000
_cell.length_b   1.000
_cell.length_c   1.000
_cell.angle_alpha   90.00
_cell.angle_beta   90.00
_cell.angle_gamma   90.00
#
_symmetry.space_group_name_H-M   'P 1'
#
loop_
_entity.id
_entity.type
_entity.pdbx_description
1 polymer ?
#
loop_
_entity_poly.entity_id
_entity_poly.type
_entity_poly.pdbx_seq_one_letter_code
_entity_poly.pdbx_strand_id
1 'polypeptide(L)'
;MHFCGQSGKLIVGGTAGQFVVCDLAKEAGEEADVPVIKSDLVTEKEGFVWKGHQPLLIRAGPFKMPLGFQPRAIVQISPPASINSLAFSESYGLVAAGTAHGLVIIDGIQHSLVMAKCTLSAQGDYSFMKMHLITKLNLTKLHLMCIIILFFTN
;
A
#
# COMPACT_ATOMS: atom_id res chain seq x y z
N MET A 1 8.38 3.32 -6.08
CA MET A 1 7.77 2.85 -7.33
C MET A 1 8.21 1.42 -7.58
N HIS A 2 7.28 0.55 -7.96
CA HIS A 2 7.54 -0.84 -8.30
C HIS A 2 6.85 -1.18 -9.63
N PHE A 3 7.58 -1.76 -10.57
CA PHE A 3 7.06 -2.18 -11.88
C PHE A 3 7.27 -3.68 -12.07
N CYS A 4 6.20 -4.39 -12.45
CA CYS A 4 6.25 -5.80 -12.84
C CYS A 4 6.00 -5.91 -14.34
N GLY A 5 7.05 -6.20 -15.12
CA GLY A 5 6.97 -6.27 -16.57
C GLY A 5 6.14 -7.46 -17.09
N GLN A 6 6.08 -8.56 -16.34
CA GLN A 6 5.32 -9.75 -16.74
C GLN A 6 3.80 -9.51 -16.70
N SER A 7 3.32 -8.87 -15.63
CA SER A 7 1.89 -8.56 -15.46
C SER A 7 1.50 -7.17 -15.99
N GLY A 8 2.46 -6.37 -16.44
CA GLY A 8 2.21 -4.99 -16.86
C GLY A 8 1.67 -4.09 -15.74
N LYS A 9 1.99 -4.40 -14.47
CA LYS A 9 1.53 -3.61 -13.32
C LYS A 9 2.58 -2.62 -12.87
N LEU A 10 2.14 -1.39 -12.62
CA LEU A 10 2.94 -0.33 -12.01
C LEU A 10 2.30 0.10 -10.70
N ILE A 11 3.09 0.14 -9.62
CA ILE A 11 2.65 0.60 -8.32
C ILE A 11 3.47 1.83 -7.94
N VAL A 12 2.81 2.94 -7.67
CA VAL A 12 3.44 4.22 -7.36
C VAL A 12 3.00 4.68 -5.98
N GLY A 13 3.96 4.81 -5.06
CA GLY A 13 3.73 5.34 -3.71
C GLY A 13 4.07 6.82 -3.64
N GLY A 14 3.27 7.55 -2.88
CA GLY A 14 3.41 8.98 -2.59
C GLY A 14 3.95 9.26 -1.18
N THR A 15 4.05 10.53 -0.85
CA THR A 15 4.58 11.02 0.44
C THR A 15 3.52 11.22 1.51
N ALA A 16 2.23 11.12 1.15
CA ALA A 16 1.10 11.37 2.04
C ALA A 16 0.26 10.10 2.36
N GLY A 17 0.90 8.93 2.33
CA GLY A 17 0.25 7.66 2.64
C GLY A 17 -0.63 7.12 1.51
N GLN A 18 -0.45 7.64 0.30
CA GLN A 18 -1.20 7.19 -0.87
C GLN A 18 -0.34 6.34 -1.78
N PHE A 19 -0.91 5.31 -2.36
CA PHE A 19 -0.32 4.63 -3.50
C PHE A 19 -1.38 4.23 -4.51
N VAL A 20 -0.97 4.11 -5.76
CA VAL A 20 -1.84 3.78 -6.89
C VAL A 20 -1.33 2.50 -7.53
N VAL A 21 -2.24 1.59 -7.83
CA VAL A 21 -1.99 0.41 -8.64
C VAL A 21 -2.50 0.70 -10.06
N CYS A 22 -1.63 0.58 -11.04
CA CYS A 22 -1.95 0.81 -12.45
C CYS A 22 -1.70 -0.46 -13.27
N ASP A 23 -2.50 -0.66 -14.30
CA ASP A 23 -2.27 -1.64 -15.36
C ASP A 23 -1.78 -0.95 -16.63
N LEU A 24 -0.86 -1.59 -17.35
CA LEU A 24 -0.42 -1.13 -18.65
C LEU A 24 -1.43 -1.55 -19.71
N ALA A 25 -2.14 -0.59 -20.27
CA ALA A 25 -3.11 -0.78 -21.34
C ALA A 25 -2.53 -0.42 -22.70
N LYS A 26 -2.87 -1.22 -23.70
CA LYS A 26 -2.45 -1.00 -25.10
C LYS A 26 -3.34 0.00 -25.83
N GLU A 27 -4.50 0.32 -25.26
CA GLU A 27 -5.51 1.22 -25.85
C GLU A 27 -6.05 2.17 -24.78
N ALA A 28 -6.51 3.33 -25.20
CA ALA A 28 -7.23 4.24 -24.33
C ALA A 28 -8.62 3.65 -24.01
N GLY A 29 -9.02 3.74 -22.76
CA GLY A 29 -10.34 3.35 -22.29
C GLY A 29 -11.27 4.55 -22.08
N GLU A 30 -12.52 4.28 -21.81
CA GLU A 30 -13.50 5.28 -21.38
C GLU A 30 -13.17 5.75 -19.94
N GLU A 31 -13.70 6.90 -19.57
CA GLU A 31 -13.60 7.37 -18.18
C GLU A 31 -14.26 6.37 -17.24
N ALA A 32 -13.59 6.02 -16.16
CA ALA A 32 -14.08 5.05 -15.19
C ALA A 32 -13.79 5.46 -13.75
N ASP A 33 -14.64 5.02 -12.83
CA ASP A 33 -14.40 5.17 -11.42
C ASP A 33 -13.30 4.22 -10.96
N VAL A 34 -12.39 4.74 -10.15
CA VAL A 34 -11.28 3.97 -9.56
C VAL A 34 -11.59 3.72 -8.10
N PRO A 35 -11.64 2.46 -7.65
CA PRO A 35 -11.92 2.13 -6.26
C PRO A 35 -10.86 2.74 -5.33
N VAL A 36 -11.33 3.32 -4.22
CA VAL A 36 -10.49 3.88 -3.17
C VAL A 36 -10.55 2.98 -1.95
N ILE A 37 -9.41 2.35 -1.63
CA ILE A 37 -9.25 1.50 -0.47
C ILE A 37 -8.68 2.38 0.66
N LYS A 38 -9.44 2.54 1.74
CA LYS A 38 -9.00 3.27 2.94
C LYS A 38 -8.52 2.26 3.97
N SER A 39 -7.32 2.47 4.49
CA SER A 39 -6.73 1.67 5.55
C SER A 39 -6.32 2.57 6.70
N ASP A 40 -6.91 2.35 7.86
CA ASP A 40 -6.52 3.04 9.09
C ASP A 40 -5.70 2.10 9.97
N LEU A 41 -4.42 2.43 10.16
CA LEU A 41 -3.48 1.63 10.94
C LEU A 41 -3.74 1.72 12.46
N VAL A 42 -4.44 2.73 12.91
CA VAL A 42 -4.61 3.00 14.35
C VAL A 42 -5.99 2.64 14.90
N THR A 43 -6.90 2.20 14.05
CA THR A 43 -8.28 1.83 14.45
C THR A 43 -8.32 0.79 15.59
N GLU A 44 -7.40 -0.18 15.60
CA GLU A 44 -7.35 -1.22 16.61
C GLU A 44 -6.60 -0.82 17.90
N LYS A 45 -6.06 0.40 17.95
CA LYS A 45 -5.30 0.89 19.12
C LYS A 45 -6.20 1.69 20.05
N GLU A 46 -6.67 1.05 21.12
CA GLU A 46 -7.44 1.73 22.17
C GLU A 46 -6.69 2.92 22.76
N GLY A 47 -7.39 4.05 22.90
CA GLY A 47 -6.83 5.27 23.48
C GLY A 47 -5.82 6.02 22.60
N PHE A 48 -5.50 5.52 21.40
CA PHE A 48 -4.59 6.22 20.50
C PHE A 48 -5.33 7.32 19.74
N VAL A 49 -4.84 8.56 19.85
CA VAL A 49 -5.36 9.72 19.11
C VAL A 49 -4.25 10.28 18.24
N TRP A 50 -4.45 10.24 16.92
CA TRP A 50 -3.54 10.87 15.98
C TRP A 50 -3.63 12.40 16.08
N LYS A 51 -2.51 13.05 16.35
CA LYS A 51 -2.40 14.52 16.48
C LYS A 51 -1.65 15.18 15.31
N GLY A 52 -1.25 14.39 14.31
CA GLY A 52 -0.54 14.89 13.14
C GLY A 52 -1.47 15.37 12.03
N HIS A 53 -0.93 15.47 10.82
CA HIS A 53 -1.68 15.92 9.66
C HIS A 53 -2.79 14.94 9.28
N GLN A 54 -3.88 15.48 8.73
CA GLN A 54 -4.95 14.65 8.16
C GLN A 54 -4.52 14.12 6.78
N PRO A 55 -5.06 12.97 6.35
CA PRO A 55 -4.85 12.47 5.01
C PRO A 55 -5.29 13.47 3.94
N LEU A 56 -4.59 13.51 2.82
CA LEU A 56 -5.03 14.27 1.66
C LEU A 56 -6.33 13.71 1.10
N LEU A 57 -7.20 14.58 0.65
CA LEU A 57 -8.43 14.18 -0.02
C LEU A 57 -8.08 13.55 -1.38
N ILE A 58 -8.64 12.37 -1.64
CA ILE A 58 -8.56 11.76 -2.95
C ILE A 58 -9.59 12.44 -3.85
N ARG A 59 -9.19 12.73 -5.09
CA ARG A 59 -10.10 13.28 -6.09
C ARG A 59 -11.31 12.34 -6.26
N ALA A 60 -12.49 12.89 -6.20
CA ALA A 60 -13.73 12.20 -6.52
C ALA A 60 -14.02 12.27 -8.03
N GLY A 61 -14.81 11.29 -8.52
CA GLY A 61 -15.30 11.21 -9.89
C GLY A 61 -14.42 10.36 -10.82
N PRO A 62 -14.86 10.20 -12.07
CA PRO A 62 -14.21 9.31 -13.01
C PRO A 62 -12.82 9.81 -13.39
N PHE A 63 -11.94 8.86 -13.64
CA PHE A 63 -10.59 9.07 -14.11
C PHE A 63 -10.51 8.78 -15.60
N LYS A 64 -9.75 9.62 -16.31
CA LYS A 64 -9.40 9.35 -17.70
C LYS A 64 -8.50 8.12 -17.76
N MET A 65 -8.77 7.24 -18.72
CA MET A 65 -7.99 6.02 -18.98
C MET A 65 -7.20 6.17 -20.29
N PRO A 66 -6.10 6.95 -20.29
CA PRO A 66 -5.29 7.14 -21.49
C PRO A 66 -4.56 5.84 -21.85
N LEU A 67 -4.07 5.76 -23.07
CA LEU A 67 -3.09 4.75 -23.47
C LEU A 67 -1.90 4.74 -22.51
N GLY A 68 -1.46 3.57 -22.06
CA GLY A 68 -0.37 3.41 -21.12
C GLY A 68 -0.85 2.97 -19.73
N PHE A 69 -0.31 3.55 -18.66
CA PHE A 69 -0.68 3.15 -17.30
C PHE A 69 -2.02 3.75 -16.87
N GLN A 70 -3.00 2.87 -16.70
CA GLN A 70 -4.34 3.21 -16.26
C GLN A 70 -4.51 2.86 -14.76
N PRO A 71 -5.01 3.76 -13.92
CA PRO A 71 -5.22 3.48 -12.52
C PRO A 71 -6.34 2.44 -12.34
N ARG A 72 -6.11 1.45 -11.46
CA ARG A 72 -7.06 0.39 -11.12
C ARG A 72 -7.52 0.44 -9.68
N ALA A 73 -6.65 0.91 -8.79
CA ALA A 73 -7.00 1.12 -7.39
C ALA A 73 -6.15 2.24 -6.81
N ILE A 74 -6.74 3.03 -5.92
CA ILE A 74 -6.04 4.03 -5.12
C ILE A 74 -6.16 3.60 -3.66
N VAL A 75 -5.04 3.56 -2.95
CA VAL A 75 -5.01 3.23 -1.52
C VAL A 75 -4.62 4.45 -0.72
N GLN A 76 -5.38 4.72 0.33
CA GLN A 76 -5.08 5.75 1.31
C GLN A 76 -4.81 5.11 2.67
N ILE A 77 -3.59 5.26 3.17
CA ILE A 77 -3.18 4.83 4.49
C ILE A 77 -3.30 6.00 5.46
N SER A 78 -3.90 5.76 6.60
CA SER A 78 -4.01 6.68 7.73
C SER A 78 -3.35 6.07 8.97
N PRO A 79 -2.64 6.83 9.78
CA PRO A 79 -2.20 8.23 9.59
C PRO A 79 -1.28 8.39 8.38
N PRO A 80 -1.28 9.59 7.74
CA PRO A 80 -0.49 9.82 6.53
C PRO A 80 1.01 9.81 6.83
N ALA A 81 1.76 9.08 6.01
CA ALA A 81 3.22 9.06 6.00
C ALA A 81 3.72 8.64 4.62
N SER A 82 4.96 8.95 4.31
CA SER A 82 5.56 8.53 3.04
C SER A 82 5.55 7.01 2.87
N ILE A 83 5.23 6.55 1.67
CA ILE A 83 5.39 5.15 1.30
C ILE A 83 6.89 4.90 1.07
N ASN A 84 7.52 4.21 2.01
CA ASN A 84 8.96 3.96 2.02
C ASN A 84 9.35 2.66 1.31
N SER A 85 8.42 1.70 1.26
CA SER A 85 8.64 0.42 0.60
C SER A 85 7.37 -0.06 -0.10
N LEU A 86 7.57 -0.72 -1.23
CA LEU A 86 6.51 -1.34 -2.02
C LEU A 86 6.99 -2.70 -2.50
N ALA A 87 6.13 -3.71 -2.41
CA ALA A 87 6.35 -5.02 -2.98
C ALA A 87 5.07 -5.52 -3.65
N PHE A 88 5.23 -6.29 -4.71
CA PHE A 88 4.14 -6.93 -5.43
C PHE A 88 4.43 -8.41 -5.63
N SER A 89 3.49 -9.23 -5.25
CA SER A 89 3.50 -10.66 -5.52
C SER A 89 2.54 -10.98 -6.67
N GLU A 90 3.09 -11.24 -7.85
CA GLU A 90 2.31 -11.54 -9.05
C GLU A 90 1.47 -12.81 -8.87
N SER A 91 2.06 -13.85 -8.26
CA SER A 91 1.38 -15.14 -8.09
C SER A 91 0.12 -15.06 -7.24
N TYR A 92 0.07 -14.12 -6.32
CA TYR A 92 -1.07 -13.93 -5.41
C TYR A 92 -1.85 -12.64 -5.68
N GLY A 93 -1.37 -11.79 -6.59
CA GLY A 93 -1.97 -10.48 -6.84
C GLY A 93 -1.87 -9.51 -5.66
N LEU A 94 -1.00 -9.77 -4.68
CA LEU A 94 -0.90 -9.00 -3.46
C LEU A 94 0.09 -7.85 -3.60
N VAL A 95 -0.31 -6.68 -3.10
CA VAL A 95 0.54 -5.49 -2.98
C VAL A 95 0.77 -5.20 -1.50
N ALA A 96 2.03 -5.08 -1.10
CA ALA A 96 2.43 -4.66 0.24
C ALA A 96 3.04 -3.26 0.19
N ALA A 97 2.63 -2.38 1.10
CA ALA A 97 3.13 -1.03 1.23
C ALA A 97 3.50 -0.73 2.68
N GLY A 98 4.75 -0.28 2.88
CA GLY A 98 5.27 0.09 4.20
C GLY A 98 5.42 1.60 4.34
N THR A 99 5.02 2.11 5.50
CA THR A 99 5.19 3.49 5.94
C THR A 99 5.96 3.54 7.26
N ALA A 100 6.29 4.73 7.74
CA ALA A 100 6.84 4.88 9.09
C ALA A 100 5.86 4.45 10.20
N HIS A 101 4.56 4.38 9.90
CA HIS A 101 3.51 4.07 10.87
C HIS A 101 3.06 2.61 10.83
N GLY A 102 3.40 1.86 9.77
CA GLY A 102 3.03 0.46 9.66
C GLY A 102 3.06 -0.11 8.25
N LEU A 103 2.46 -1.28 8.12
CA LEU A 103 2.38 -2.07 6.90
C LEU A 103 0.92 -2.27 6.50
N VAL A 104 0.65 -2.17 5.21
CA VAL A 104 -0.65 -2.48 4.60
C VAL A 104 -0.43 -3.49 3.49
N ILE A 105 -1.29 -4.50 3.42
CA ILE A 105 -1.36 -5.45 2.31
C ILE A 105 -2.75 -5.39 1.72
N ILE A 106 -2.82 -5.23 0.41
CA ILE A 106 -4.07 -5.26 -0.35
C ILE A 106 -4.05 -6.40 -1.38
N ASP A 107 -5.24 -6.89 -1.69
CA ASP A 107 -5.48 -7.67 -2.90
C ASP A 107 -5.63 -6.70 -4.08
N GLY A 108 -4.65 -6.73 -4.99
CA GLY A 108 -4.63 -5.87 -6.18
C GLY A 108 -5.54 -6.37 -7.32
N ILE A 109 -6.20 -7.53 -7.15
CA ILE A 109 -7.18 -8.09 -8.09
C ILE A 109 -8.59 -7.75 -7.62
N GLN A 110 -8.89 -8.04 -6.34
CA GLN A 110 -10.20 -7.78 -5.73
C GLN A 110 -10.34 -6.34 -5.22
N HIS A 111 -9.26 -5.56 -5.24
CA HIS A 111 -9.20 -4.19 -4.72
C HIS A 111 -9.69 -4.07 -3.27
N SER A 112 -9.27 -5.02 -2.43
CA SER A 112 -9.69 -5.11 -1.03
C SER A 112 -8.49 -5.09 -0.08
N LEU A 113 -8.73 -4.61 1.15
CA LEU A 113 -7.75 -4.65 2.22
C LEU A 113 -7.62 -6.08 2.74
N VAL A 114 -6.41 -6.63 2.74
CA VAL A 114 -6.10 -7.96 3.30
C VAL A 114 -5.61 -7.83 4.73
N MET A 115 -4.68 -6.90 4.98
CA MET A 115 -4.09 -6.71 6.29
C MET A 115 -3.63 -5.26 6.48
N ALA A 116 -3.81 -4.75 7.69
CA ALA A 116 -3.20 -3.51 8.15
C ALA A 116 -2.55 -3.76 9.52
N LYS A 117 -1.28 -3.35 9.69
CA LYS A 117 -0.56 -3.52 10.95
C LYS A 117 0.16 -2.25 11.34
N CYS A 118 -0.21 -1.70 12.48
CA CYS A 118 0.43 -0.52 13.06
C CYS A 118 1.72 -0.88 13.79
N THR A 119 2.78 -0.11 13.56
CA THR A 119 4.08 -0.23 14.25
C THR A 119 4.33 0.90 15.26
N LEU A 120 3.41 1.85 15.40
CA LEU A 120 3.50 2.90 16.42
C LEU A 120 3.30 2.31 17.81
N SER A 121 4.10 2.75 18.80
CA SER A 121 3.87 2.42 20.19
C SER A 121 2.61 3.11 20.73
N ALA A 122 2.01 2.56 21.80
CA ALA A 122 0.83 3.17 22.44
C ALA A 122 1.12 4.57 23.00
N GLN A 123 2.37 4.90 23.26
CA GLN A 123 2.83 6.18 23.83
C GLN A 123 3.25 7.19 22.75
N GLY A 124 3.11 6.86 21.45
CA GLY A 124 3.49 7.75 20.36
C GLY A 124 5.00 7.83 20.11
N ASP A 125 5.81 7.14 20.90
CA ASP A 125 7.23 7.02 20.64
C ASP A 125 7.46 6.14 19.42
N TYR A 126 8.27 6.65 18.50
CA TYR A 126 8.77 5.89 17.37
C TYR A 126 9.65 4.76 17.88
N SER A 127 9.05 3.66 18.31
CA SER A 127 9.83 2.46 18.51
C SER A 127 10.27 1.99 17.13
N PHE A 128 11.49 2.31 16.82
CA PHE A 128 12.24 1.87 15.64
C PHE A 128 12.37 0.33 15.67
N MET A 129 11.26 -0.37 15.53
CA MET A 129 11.34 -1.76 15.11
C MET A 129 11.88 -1.73 13.69
N LYS A 130 13.14 -2.10 13.57
CA LYS A 130 13.97 -2.17 12.38
C LYS A 130 13.20 -2.59 11.13
N MET A 131 12.50 -1.66 10.48
CA MET A 131 12.01 -1.83 9.11
C MET A 131 13.18 -1.92 8.08
N HIS A 132 14.42 -2.00 8.58
CA HIS A 132 15.61 -2.19 7.77
C HIS A 132 15.64 -3.53 7.01
N LEU A 133 14.76 -4.46 7.37
CA LEU A 133 14.73 -5.79 6.73
C LEU A 133 13.96 -5.82 5.42
N ILE A 134 12.95 -4.97 5.25
CA ILE A 134 12.12 -4.99 4.03
C ILE A 134 12.86 -4.40 2.83
N THR A 135 13.76 -3.46 3.04
CA THR A 135 14.54 -2.83 1.96
C THR A 135 15.70 -3.68 1.42
N LYS A 136 16.11 -4.73 2.13
CA LYS A 136 17.22 -5.62 1.70
C LYS A 136 16.78 -6.97 1.16
N LEU A 137 15.48 -7.26 1.18
CA LEU A 137 14.99 -8.55 0.72
C LEU A 137 14.56 -8.48 -0.75
N ASN A 138 15.56 -8.56 -1.63
CA ASN A 138 15.42 -9.10 -2.99
C ASN A 138 15.08 -10.59 -2.89
N LEU A 139 14.05 -10.94 -2.14
CA LEU A 139 13.69 -12.34 -1.89
C LEU A 139 12.68 -12.82 -2.92
N THR A 140 13.09 -13.87 -3.59
CA THR A 140 12.26 -14.72 -4.44
C THR A 140 10.90 -15.02 -3.82
N LYS A 141 9.90 -14.99 -4.64
CA LYS A 141 8.43 -14.98 -4.48
C LYS A 141 7.80 -15.76 -3.30
N LEU A 142 8.48 -16.71 -2.69
CA LEU A 142 7.93 -17.55 -1.62
C LEU A 142 8.24 -17.04 -0.20
N HIS A 143 9.32 -16.29 -0.05
CA HIS A 143 9.80 -15.83 1.25
C HIS A 143 9.07 -14.59 1.79
N LEU A 144 8.45 -13.77 0.92
CA LEU A 144 7.78 -12.54 1.36
C LEU A 144 6.56 -12.86 2.26
N MET A 145 5.76 -13.86 1.89
CA MET A 145 4.61 -14.29 2.72
C MET A 145 5.05 -14.97 4.02
N CYS A 146 6.06 -15.84 3.98
CA CYS A 146 6.56 -16.49 5.20
C CYS A 146 7.20 -15.52 6.18
N ILE A 147 7.93 -14.51 5.71
CA ILE A 147 8.58 -13.53 6.57
C ILE A 147 7.55 -12.57 7.18
N ILE A 148 6.56 -12.13 6.42
CA ILE A 148 5.47 -11.30 6.95
C ILE A 148 4.70 -12.08 8.04
N ILE A 149 4.41 -13.36 7.84
CA ILE A 149 3.71 -14.21 8.81
C ILE A 149 4.60 -14.48 10.04
N LEU A 150 5.88 -14.81 9.87
CA LEU A 150 6.78 -15.14 10.98
C LEU A 150 7.13 -13.94 11.88
N PHE A 151 7.08 -12.70 11.38
CA PHE A 151 7.33 -11.52 12.21
C PHE A 151 6.11 -11.06 13.02
N PHE A 152 4.92 -11.58 12.72
CA PHE A 152 3.68 -11.15 13.39
C PHE A 152 3.02 -12.24 14.25
N THR A 153 3.60 -13.43 14.33
CA THR A 153 3.08 -14.55 15.15
C THR A 153 3.85 -14.77 16.46
N ASN A 154 4.80 -13.90 16.82
CA ASN A 154 5.47 -13.89 18.12
C ASN A 154 5.17 -12.61 18.90
#